data_d9495f1badef4b92a87812ac44ca5042
#
_entry.id   d9495f1badef4b92a87812ac44ca5042
#
_cell.length_a   1.000
_cell.length_b   1.000
_cell.length_c   1.000
_cell.angle_alpha   90.00
_cell.angle_beta   90.00
_cell.angle_gamma   90.00
#
_symmetry.space_group_name_H-M   'P 1'
#
loop_
_entity.id
_entity.type
_entity.pdbx_description
1 polymer ?
#
loop_
_entity_poly.entity_id
_entity_poly.type
_entity_poly.pdbx_seq_one_letter_code
_entity_poly.pdbx_strand_id
1 'polypeptide(L)' 'MGSGDVYKRQIEDEFSVTESLTVPLKEARESFEKQYLVSQLKKFSGNISKTAKFIGMERSALHRKLKLLGVRDLN' A
#
# COMPACT_ATOMS: atom_id res chain seq x y z
N MET A 1 8.09 -10.26 26.33
CA MET A 1 7.26 -9.39 26.67
C MET A 1 7.23 -8.15 25.89
N GLY A 2 8.17 -7.29 25.97
CA GLY A 2 8.15 -6.05 25.27
C GLY A 2 8.09 -6.20 23.76
N SER A 3 8.66 -7.26 23.26
CA SER A 3 8.69 -7.43 21.82
C SER A 3 7.31 -7.63 21.23
N GLY A 4 6.43 -8.26 21.96
CA GLY A 4 5.08 -8.46 21.46
C GLY A 4 4.33 -7.16 21.31
N ASP A 5 4.54 -6.27 22.24
CA ASP A 5 3.84 -4.99 22.19
C ASP A 5 4.34 -4.13 21.06
N VAL A 6 5.62 -4.13 20.83
CA VAL A 6 6.18 -3.36 19.73
C VAL A 6 5.64 -3.87 18.41
N TYR A 7 5.61 -5.14 18.28
CA TYR A 7 5.13 -5.76 17.06
C TYR A 7 3.69 -5.38 16.78
N LYS A 8 2.86 -5.44 17.78
CA LYS A 8 1.48 -5.08 17.67
C LYS A 8 1.32 -3.64 17.22
N ARG A 9 2.08 -2.77 17.80
CA ARG A 9 1.99 -1.37 17.49
C ARG A 9 2.31 -1.10 16.04
N GLN A 10 3.29 -1.79 15.51
CA GLN A 10 3.65 -1.64 14.12
C GLN A 10 2.51 -2.00 13.19
N ILE A 11 1.87 -3.11 13.49
CA ILE A 11 0.77 -3.56 12.65
C ILE A 11 -0.35 -2.56 12.64
N GLU A 12 -0.67 -2.05 13.80
CA GLU A 12 -1.76 -1.11 13.90
C GLU A 12 -1.51 0.18 13.14
N ASP A 13 -0.27 0.65 13.16
CA ASP A 13 0.05 1.90 12.51
C ASP A 13 0.01 1.81 11.02
N GLU A 14 0.35 0.68 10.47
CA GLU A 14 0.49 0.59 9.03
C GLU A 14 -0.68 -0.05 8.33
N PHE A 15 -1.10 -1.18 8.79
CA PHE A 15 -2.11 -1.91 8.08
C PHE A 15 -2.82 -2.84 9.04
N SER A 16 -4.11 -2.70 9.11
CA SER A 16 -4.88 -3.54 10.02
C SER A 16 -5.20 -4.87 9.37
N VAL A 17 -4.38 -5.85 9.66
CA VAL A 17 -4.60 -7.20 9.14
C VAL A 17 -5.94 -7.73 9.63
N THR A 18 -6.26 -7.44 10.87
CA THR A 18 -7.51 -7.90 11.45
C THR A 18 -8.70 -7.39 10.66
N GLU A 19 -8.69 -6.14 10.29
CA GLU A 19 -9.78 -5.58 9.50
C GLU A 19 -9.85 -6.23 8.14
N SER A 20 -8.70 -6.51 7.55
CA SER A 20 -8.67 -7.15 6.25
C SER A 20 -9.31 -8.52 6.28
N LEU A 21 -9.25 -9.18 7.41
CA LEU A 21 -9.80 -10.52 7.52
C LEU A 21 -11.33 -10.55 7.65
N THR A 22 -11.92 -9.38 7.83
CA THR A 22 -13.37 -9.32 8.01
C THR A 22 -14.11 -8.79 6.80
N VAL A 23 -13.41 -8.54 5.70
CA VAL A 23 -14.03 -8.05 4.48
C VAL A 23 -13.79 -9.03 3.35
N PRO A 24 -14.54 -8.90 2.26
CA PRO A 24 -14.34 -9.78 1.10
C PRO A 24 -12.91 -9.71 0.58
N LEU A 25 -12.47 -10.78 -0.02
CA LEU A 25 -11.10 -10.88 -0.50
C LEU A 25 -10.72 -9.71 -1.40
N LYS A 26 -11.62 -9.33 -2.28
CA LYS A 26 -11.34 -8.22 -3.19
C LYS A 26 -11.02 -6.95 -2.44
N GLU A 27 -11.82 -6.65 -1.43
CA GLU A 27 -11.60 -5.43 -0.66
C GLU A 27 -10.33 -5.50 0.17
N ALA A 28 -10.06 -6.67 0.73
CA ALA A 28 -8.85 -6.85 1.51
C ALA A 28 -7.63 -6.61 0.63
N ARG A 29 -7.66 -7.15 -0.57
CA ARG A 29 -6.55 -7.02 -1.49
C ARG A 29 -6.36 -5.57 -1.93
N GLU A 30 -7.45 -4.90 -2.24
CA GLU A 30 -7.37 -3.52 -2.65
C GLU A 30 -6.86 -2.62 -1.54
N SER A 31 -7.28 -2.86 -0.34
CA SER A 31 -6.80 -2.11 0.80
C SER A 31 -5.30 -2.25 0.97
N PHE A 32 -4.83 -3.48 0.91
CA PHE A 32 -3.41 -3.73 1.05
C PHE A 32 -2.63 -3.08 -0.09
N GLU A 33 -3.11 -3.26 -1.31
CA GLU A 33 -2.41 -2.72 -2.47
C GLU A 33 -2.33 -1.21 -2.40
N LYS A 34 -3.40 -0.59 -1.98
CA LYS A 34 -3.40 0.86 -1.87
C LYS A 34 -2.35 1.34 -0.87
N GLN A 35 -2.32 0.73 0.29
CA GLN A 35 -1.36 1.13 1.29
C GLN A 35 0.06 0.84 0.86
N TYR A 36 0.26 -0.29 0.23
CA TYR A 36 1.57 -0.65 -0.25
C TYR A 36 2.07 0.37 -1.29
N LEU A 37 1.22 0.68 -2.26
CA LEU A 37 1.60 1.60 -3.32
C LEU A 37 1.83 3.01 -2.81
N VAL A 38 0.98 3.47 -1.91
CA VAL A 38 1.17 4.80 -1.34
C VAL A 38 2.49 4.85 -0.59
N SER A 39 2.79 3.79 0.13
CA SER A 39 4.02 3.72 0.88
C SER A 39 5.24 3.79 -0.03
N GLN A 40 5.20 3.05 -1.13
CA GLN A 40 6.31 3.06 -2.07
C GLN A 40 6.42 4.41 -2.77
N LEU A 41 5.30 5.02 -3.12
CA LEU A 41 5.34 6.33 -3.74
C LEU A 41 5.97 7.36 -2.84
N LYS A 42 5.66 7.32 -1.57
CA LYS A 42 6.27 8.23 -0.62
C LYS A 42 7.76 8.02 -0.55
N LYS A 43 8.17 6.78 -0.59
CA LYS A 43 9.58 6.44 -0.53
C LYS A 43 10.34 7.05 -1.72
N PHE A 44 9.70 7.12 -2.87
CA PHE A 44 10.32 7.67 -4.07
C PHE A 44 9.83 9.08 -4.39
N SER A 45 9.31 9.76 -3.42
CA SER A 45 8.88 11.14 -3.54
C SER A 45 7.87 11.35 -4.67
N GLY A 46 6.99 10.40 -4.85
CA GLY A 46 5.95 10.51 -5.87
C GLY A 46 6.40 10.20 -7.27
N ASN A 47 7.60 9.71 -7.44
CA ASN A 47 8.11 9.40 -8.77
C ASN A 47 7.53 8.09 -9.27
N ILE A 48 6.59 8.18 -10.20
CA ILE A 48 5.89 7.01 -10.71
C ILE A 48 6.84 6.04 -11.40
N SER A 49 7.73 6.55 -12.21
CA SER A 49 8.65 5.71 -12.95
C SER A 49 9.55 4.89 -12.03
N LYS A 50 10.12 5.52 -11.05
CA LYS A 50 10.99 4.82 -10.11
C LYS A 50 10.21 3.83 -9.28
N THR A 51 9.03 4.23 -8.85
CA THR A 51 8.19 3.34 -8.05
C THR A 51 7.82 2.10 -8.84
N ALA A 52 7.39 2.30 -10.09
CA ALA A 52 6.99 1.17 -10.93
C ALA A 52 8.15 0.21 -11.12
N LYS A 53 9.33 0.75 -11.35
CA LYS A 53 10.49 -0.09 -11.54
C LYS A 53 10.81 -0.91 -10.30
N PHE A 54 10.69 -0.29 -9.15
CA PHE A 54 10.96 -0.98 -7.90
C PHE A 54 9.99 -2.13 -7.65
N ILE A 55 8.70 -1.89 -7.87
CA ILE A 55 7.71 -2.90 -7.57
C ILE A 55 7.48 -3.90 -8.71
N GLY A 56 8.16 -3.70 -9.83
CA GLY A 56 8.07 -4.66 -10.92
C GLY A 56 6.87 -4.49 -11.83
N MET A 57 6.36 -3.28 -11.96
CA MET A 57 5.24 -2.99 -12.85
C MET A 57 5.66 -2.03 -13.94
N GLU A 58 4.90 -2.02 -15.03
CA GLU A 58 5.10 -0.99 -16.03
C GLU A 58 4.50 0.31 -15.52
N ARG A 59 5.10 1.40 -15.95
CA ARG A 59 4.66 2.71 -15.50
C ARG A 59 3.18 2.95 -15.78
N SER A 60 2.73 2.62 -16.99
CA SER A 60 1.34 2.84 -17.34
C SER A 60 0.41 1.95 -16.52
N ALA A 61 0.84 0.73 -16.25
CA ALA A 61 0.04 -0.18 -15.44
C ALA A 61 -0.09 0.34 -14.02
N LEU A 62 1.00 0.84 -13.47
CA LEU A 62 0.97 1.39 -12.13
C LEU A 62 0.05 2.61 -12.07
N HIS A 63 0.16 3.47 -13.05
CA HIS A 63 -0.68 4.66 -13.08
C HIS A 63 -2.16 4.29 -13.10
N ARG A 64 -2.51 3.31 -13.91
CA ARG A 64 -3.88 2.86 -14.00
C ARG A 64 -4.36 2.26 -12.69
N LYS A 65 -3.50 1.48 -12.05
CA LYS A 65 -3.87 0.87 -10.78
C LYS A 65 -4.11 1.91 -9.70
N LEU A 66 -3.26 2.91 -9.66
CA LEU A 66 -3.44 3.98 -8.67
C LEU A 66 -4.75 4.69 -8.87
N LYS A 67 -5.14 4.90 -10.11
CA LYS A 67 -6.42 5.50 -10.39
C LYS A 67 -7.56 4.65 -9.91
N LEU A 68 -7.49 3.36 -10.17
CA LEU A 68 -8.52 2.44 -9.74
C LEU A 68 -8.66 2.39 -8.24
N LEU A 69 -7.56 2.51 -7.54
CA LEU A 69 -7.57 2.46 -6.08
C LEU A 69 -7.92 3.80 -5.46
N GLY A 70 -8.07 4.81 -6.26
CA GLY A 70 -8.44 6.12 -5.74
C GLY A 70 -7.30 6.89 -5.10
N VAL A 71 -6.08 6.57 -5.47
CA VAL A 71 -4.92 7.28 -4.93
C VAL A 71 -4.72 8.55 -5.75
N ARG A 72 -4.82 9.68 -5.08
CA ARG A 72 -4.72 10.94 -5.78
C ARG A 72 -3.64 11.86 -5.33
N ASP A 73 -3.01 11.55 -4.26
CA ASP A 73 -2.02 12.44 -3.67
C ASP A 73 -0.65 12.18 -4.22
N LEU A 74 -0.57 12.13 -5.51
CA LEU A 74 0.70 11.82 -6.12
C LEU A 74 1.52 13.02 -6.47
N ASN A 75 0.93 14.13 -6.38
CA ASN A 75 1.66 15.33 -6.73
C ASN A 75 2.36 15.92 -5.56
#